data_1367e850b6d1d82bf388023976315f1f
#
_entry.id   1367e850b6d1d82bf388023976315f1f
#
_cell.length_a   1.000
_cell.length_b   1.000
_cell.length_c   1.000
_cell.angle_alpha   90.00
_cell.angle_beta   90.00
_cell.angle_gamma   90.00
#
_symmetry.space_group_name_H-M   'P 1'
#
loop_
_entity.id
_entity.type
_entity.pdbx_description
1 polymer ?
#
loop_
_entity_poly.entity_id
_entity_poly.type
_entity_poly.pdbx_seq_one_letter_code
_entity_poly.pdbx_strand_id
1 'polypeptide(L)'
;MDQAARRLLIDRYRNGVSAVKDALAGATEEELDRRTDDDWSSRMVVHHLADSETNSYVRLRQLLAQDDARLQGYDEAEFARALHYDRPIERSLSVFETVRASSGELLEHLSEDDWSRAGTHSESGRYSVEDWLTIYADHAEAHADQITRARARP
;
A
#
# COMPACT_ATOMS: atom_id res chain seq x y z
N MET A 1 14.36 14.11 5.97
CA MET A 1 14.68 12.81 6.67
C MET A 1 16.16 12.53 6.46
N ASP A 2 16.86 11.94 7.44
CA ASP A 2 18.25 11.50 7.22
C ASP A 2 18.32 10.13 6.51
N GLN A 3 19.51 9.79 5.99
CA GLN A 3 19.72 8.57 5.20
C GLN A 3 19.45 7.27 6.02
N ALA A 4 19.77 7.26 7.31
CA ALA A 4 19.57 6.08 8.16
C ALA A 4 18.08 5.82 8.41
N ALA A 5 17.31 6.87 8.72
CA ALA A 5 15.85 6.78 8.88
C ALA A 5 15.17 6.35 7.57
N ARG A 6 15.64 6.89 6.43
CA ARG A 6 15.13 6.54 5.11
C ARG A 6 15.37 5.07 4.79
N ARG A 7 16.55 4.55 5.09
CA ARG A 7 16.86 3.12 4.91
C ARG A 7 15.95 2.21 5.72
N LEU A 8 15.68 2.54 6.99
CA LEU A 8 14.74 1.79 7.83
C LEU A 8 13.33 1.73 7.24
N LEU A 9 12.86 2.85 6.69
CA LEU A 9 11.55 2.89 6.04
C LEU A 9 11.52 2.10 4.72
N ILE A 10 12.60 2.11 3.94
CA ILE A 10 12.71 1.28 2.72
C ILE A 10 12.66 -0.21 3.07
N ASP A 11 13.41 -0.62 4.09
CA ASP A 11 13.38 -2.01 4.56
C ASP A 11 11.98 -2.41 5.05
N ARG A 12 11.33 -1.52 5.81
CA ARG A 12 9.95 -1.71 6.27
C ARG A 12 8.95 -1.79 5.10
N TYR A 13 9.08 -0.89 4.13
CA TYR A 13 8.28 -0.92 2.91
C TYR A 13 8.40 -2.29 2.21
N ARG A 14 9.60 -2.82 2.05
CA ARG A 14 9.86 -4.13 1.42
C ARG A 14 9.29 -5.30 2.23
N ASN A 15 9.47 -5.28 3.54
CA ASN A 15 9.01 -6.33 4.43
C ASN A 15 7.49 -6.42 4.53
N GLY A 16 6.76 -5.37 4.18
CA GLY A 16 5.30 -5.35 4.22
C GLY A 16 4.63 -6.45 3.39
N VAL A 17 5.26 -6.92 2.31
CA VAL A 17 4.76 -8.06 1.53
C VAL A 17 4.75 -9.34 2.37
N SER A 18 5.85 -9.62 3.07
CA SER A 18 5.95 -10.79 3.95
C SER A 18 4.93 -10.70 5.08
N ALA A 19 4.78 -9.53 5.70
CA ALA A 19 3.82 -9.32 6.79
C ALA A 19 2.37 -9.66 6.34
N VAL A 20 1.97 -9.22 5.16
CA VAL A 20 0.64 -9.52 4.61
C VAL A 20 0.49 -11.02 4.28
N LYS A 21 1.51 -11.63 3.67
CA LYS A 21 1.50 -13.08 3.35
C LYS A 21 1.45 -13.94 4.61
N ASP A 22 2.17 -13.57 5.65
CA ASP A 22 2.17 -14.27 6.95
C ASP A 22 0.79 -14.14 7.63
N ALA A 23 0.18 -12.96 7.57
CA ALA A 23 -1.17 -12.72 8.10
C ALA A 23 -2.25 -13.55 7.37
N LEU A 24 -2.04 -13.86 6.09
CA LEU A 24 -2.93 -14.68 5.26
C LEU A 24 -2.62 -16.18 5.33
N ALA A 25 -1.49 -16.58 5.91
CA ALA A 25 -1.04 -17.98 5.87
C ALA A 25 -2.09 -18.92 6.47
N GLY A 26 -2.48 -19.95 5.69
CA GLY A 26 -3.50 -20.92 6.10
C GLY A 26 -4.91 -20.38 6.24
N ALA A 27 -5.22 -19.19 5.74
CA ALA A 27 -6.57 -18.63 5.78
C ALA A 27 -7.54 -19.50 4.98
N THR A 28 -8.69 -19.82 5.58
CA THR A 28 -9.81 -20.43 4.89
C THR A 28 -10.67 -19.36 4.19
N GLU A 29 -11.51 -19.78 3.23
CA GLU A 29 -12.45 -18.87 2.56
C GLU A 29 -13.38 -18.19 3.58
N GLU A 30 -13.84 -18.92 4.60
CA GLU A 30 -14.67 -18.38 5.67
C GLU A 30 -13.93 -17.29 6.46
N GLU A 31 -12.66 -17.52 6.81
CA GLU A 31 -11.83 -16.53 7.52
C GLU A 31 -11.54 -15.30 6.67
N LEU A 32 -11.37 -15.48 5.35
CA LEU A 32 -11.18 -14.35 4.44
C LEU A 32 -12.39 -13.43 4.37
N ASP A 33 -13.60 -13.94 4.61
CA ASP A 33 -14.85 -13.19 4.53
C ASP A 33 -15.32 -12.63 5.89
N ARG A 34 -14.68 -12.99 7.00
CA ARG A 34 -14.96 -12.40 8.32
C ARG A 34 -14.62 -10.91 8.35
N ARG A 35 -15.55 -10.11 8.89
CA ARG A 35 -15.43 -8.66 8.91
C ARG A 35 -14.88 -8.13 10.23
N THR A 36 -14.12 -7.07 10.17
CA THR A 36 -13.71 -6.26 11.32
C THR A 36 -14.80 -5.28 11.76
N ASP A 37 -14.56 -4.50 12.83
CA ASP A 37 -15.51 -3.50 13.33
C ASP A 37 -15.76 -2.36 12.32
N ASP A 38 -14.81 -2.11 11.43
CA ASP A 38 -14.91 -1.15 10.33
C ASP A 38 -15.57 -1.73 9.06
N ASP A 39 -16.19 -2.91 9.18
CA ASP A 39 -16.90 -3.62 8.12
C ASP A 39 -16.00 -4.14 6.97
N TRP A 40 -14.69 -4.18 7.15
CA TRP A 40 -13.74 -4.73 6.18
C TRP A 40 -13.42 -6.19 6.48
N SER A 41 -13.40 -7.04 5.45
CA SER A 41 -12.91 -8.42 5.54
C SER A 41 -11.45 -8.51 5.09
N SER A 42 -10.76 -9.61 5.46
CA SER A 42 -9.40 -9.87 4.99
C SER A 42 -9.32 -9.89 3.46
N ARG A 43 -10.33 -10.44 2.78
CA ARG A 43 -10.47 -10.43 1.33
C ARG A 43 -10.47 -9.00 0.77
N MET A 44 -11.32 -8.13 1.32
CA MET A 44 -11.42 -6.73 0.91
C MET A 44 -10.08 -5.99 1.13
N VAL A 45 -9.40 -6.24 2.25
CA VAL A 45 -8.09 -5.65 2.54
C VAL A 45 -7.05 -6.03 1.49
N VAL A 46 -7.01 -7.28 1.02
CA VAL A 46 -6.07 -7.70 -0.02
C VAL A 46 -6.32 -6.96 -1.35
N HIS A 47 -7.59 -6.79 -1.72
CA HIS A 47 -7.93 -6.02 -2.93
C HIS A 47 -7.57 -4.54 -2.78
N HIS A 48 -7.86 -3.95 -1.61
CA HIS A 48 -7.47 -2.59 -1.29
C HIS A 48 -5.95 -2.40 -1.37
N LEU A 49 -5.17 -3.31 -0.80
CA LEU A 49 -3.70 -3.26 -0.89
C LEU A 49 -3.21 -3.24 -2.33
N ALA A 50 -3.78 -4.05 -3.22
CA ALA A 50 -3.42 -4.06 -4.64
C ALA A 50 -3.74 -2.73 -5.33
N ASP A 51 -4.92 -2.18 -5.10
CA ASP A 51 -5.37 -0.94 -5.73
C ASP A 51 -4.63 0.27 -5.14
N SER A 52 -4.40 0.30 -3.83
CA SER A 52 -3.63 1.33 -3.16
C SER A 52 -2.17 1.34 -3.63
N GLU A 53 -1.51 0.18 -3.70
CA GLU A 53 -0.13 0.10 -4.21
C GLU A 53 -0.04 0.46 -5.70
N THR A 54 -1.04 0.13 -6.51
CA THR A 54 -1.07 0.53 -7.92
C THR A 54 -1.17 2.06 -8.05
N ASN A 55 -2.02 2.70 -7.25
CA ASN A 55 -2.09 4.15 -7.18
C ASN A 55 -0.78 4.75 -6.66
N SER A 56 -0.19 4.16 -5.63
CA SER A 56 1.08 4.59 -5.05
C SER A 56 2.23 4.50 -6.06
N TYR A 57 2.26 3.43 -6.85
CA TYR A 57 3.23 3.22 -7.93
C TYR A 57 3.21 4.35 -8.95
N VAL A 58 2.02 4.73 -9.39
CA VAL A 58 1.84 5.86 -10.33
C VAL A 58 2.26 7.17 -9.67
N ARG A 59 1.83 7.42 -8.43
CA ARG A 59 2.15 8.65 -7.68
C ARG A 59 3.66 8.84 -7.50
N LEU A 60 4.39 7.80 -7.09
CA LEU A 60 5.85 7.88 -6.94
C LEU A 60 6.53 8.29 -8.26
N ARG A 61 6.11 7.68 -9.38
CA ARG A 61 6.67 7.99 -10.70
C ARG A 61 6.33 9.39 -11.18
N GLN A 62 5.12 9.85 -10.90
CA GLN A 62 4.73 11.24 -11.18
C GLN A 62 5.57 12.24 -10.39
N LEU A 63 5.78 12.00 -9.07
CA LEU A 63 6.63 12.85 -8.22
C LEU A 63 8.07 12.94 -8.76
N LEU A 64 8.61 11.82 -9.24
CA LEU A 64 9.99 11.75 -9.73
C LEU A 64 10.15 12.33 -11.16
N ALA A 65 9.15 12.21 -12.01
CA ALA A 65 9.27 12.53 -13.43
C ALA A 65 8.61 13.86 -13.83
N GLN A 66 7.79 14.47 -12.99
CA GLN A 66 7.04 15.70 -13.31
C GLN A 66 7.36 16.81 -12.33
N ASP A 67 7.52 18.05 -12.82
CA ASP A 67 7.81 19.20 -11.95
C ASP A 67 6.59 19.68 -11.14
N ASP A 68 5.39 19.54 -11.68
CA ASP A 68 4.11 19.92 -11.04
C ASP A 68 3.19 18.71 -10.93
N ALA A 69 3.66 17.62 -10.30
CA ALA A 69 2.87 16.40 -10.13
C ALA A 69 1.55 16.68 -9.41
N ARG A 70 0.44 16.24 -10.01
CA ARG A 70 -0.90 16.33 -9.44
C ARG A 70 -1.40 14.94 -9.13
N LEU A 71 -1.57 14.66 -7.84
CA LEU A 71 -1.93 13.35 -7.32
C LEU A 71 -3.38 13.35 -6.89
N GLN A 72 -4.16 12.43 -7.44
CA GLN A 72 -5.58 12.34 -7.13
C GLN A 72 -5.83 11.32 -6.01
N GLY A 73 -6.62 11.71 -5.01
CA GLY A 73 -7.24 10.81 -4.05
C GLY A 73 -8.35 9.97 -4.71
N TYR A 74 -8.78 8.91 -4.05
CA TYR A 74 -9.90 8.08 -4.49
C TYR A 74 -10.71 7.59 -3.28
N ASP A 75 -11.99 7.33 -3.50
CA ASP A 75 -12.90 6.79 -2.49
C ASP A 75 -12.70 5.28 -2.37
N GLU A 76 -12.11 4.83 -1.26
CA GLU A 76 -11.79 3.41 -1.01
C GLU A 76 -13.06 2.54 -0.88
N ALA A 77 -14.11 3.08 -0.27
CA ALA A 77 -15.38 2.36 -0.12
C ALA A 77 -16.08 2.17 -1.48
N GLU A 78 -16.03 3.19 -2.33
CA GLU A 78 -16.54 3.09 -3.69
C GLU A 78 -15.72 2.11 -4.54
N PHE A 79 -14.39 2.09 -4.39
CA PHE A 79 -13.53 1.09 -5.03
C PHE A 79 -13.92 -0.32 -4.59
N ALA A 80 -14.08 -0.55 -3.29
CA ALA A 80 -14.46 -1.85 -2.77
C ALA A 80 -15.79 -2.34 -3.36
N ARG A 81 -16.76 -1.43 -3.48
CA ARG A 81 -18.09 -1.72 -4.04
C ARG A 81 -18.05 -1.94 -5.57
N ALA A 82 -17.42 -1.02 -6.30
CA ALA A 82 -17.47 -0.99 -7.75
C ALA A 82 -16.52 -2.01 -8.41
N LEU A 83 -15.41 -2.36 -7.74
CA LEU A 83 -14.39 -3.28 -8.24
C LEU A 83 -14.55 -4.71 -7.70
N HIS A 84 -15.68 -5.01 -7.07
CA HIS A 84 -16.03 -6.37 -6.63
C HIS A 84 -14.94 -6.98 -5.73
N TYR A 85 -14.70 -6.41 -4.55
CA TYR A 85 -13.72 -6.90 -3.57
C TYR A 85 -14.14 -8.23 -2.90
N ASP A 86 -15.20 -8.85 -3.38
CA ASP A 86 -15.68 -10.19 -3.04
C ASP A 86 -15.11 -11.31 -3.93
N ARG A 87 -14.28 -10.96 -4.93
CA ARG A 87 -13.63 -11.92 -5.84
C ARG A 87 -12.42 -12.63 -5.22
N PRO A 88 -11.85 -13.71 -5.86
CA PRO A 88 -10.62 -14.38 -5.41
C PRO A 88 -9.42 -13.44 -5.29
N ILE A 89 -8.60 -13.62 -4.24
CA ILE A 89 -7.53 -12.67 -3.85
C ILE A 89 -6.20 -12.87 -4.56
N GLU A 90 -5.95 -14.03 -5.17
CA GLU A 90 -4.61 -14.44 -5.63
C GLU A 90 -4.00 -13.45 -6.63
N ARG A 91 -4.82 -12.92 -7.54
CA ARG A 91 -4.34 -11.94 -8.54
C ARG A 91 -4.04 -10.58 -7.91
N SER A 92 -4.87 -10.14 -6.98
CA SER A 92 -4.61 -8.90 -6.24
C SER A 92 -3.38 -9.01 -5.36
N LEU A 93 -3.17 -10.14 -4.68
CA LEU A 93 -1.95 -10.39 -3.92
C LEU A 93 -0.70 -10.36 -4.82
N SER A 94 -0.78 -10.95 -6.03
CA SER A 94 0.32 -10.89 -7.01
C SER A 94 0.60 -9.47 -7.51
N VAL A 95 -0.43 -8.66 -7.74
CA VAL A 95 -0.28 -7.24 -8.11
C VAL A 95 0.41 -6.47 -6.98
N PHE A 96 -0.09 -6.59 -5.75
CA PHE A 96 0.50 -5.97 -4.56
C PHE A 96 2.00 -6.29 -4.43
N GLU A 97 2.37 -7.57 -4.52
CA GLU A 97 3.75 -8.05 -4.42
C GLU A 97 4.63 -7.45 -5.53
N THR A 98 4.19 -7.55 -6.79
CA THR A 98 4.97 -7.12 -7.96
C THR A 98 5.17 -5.61 -8.01
N VAL A 99 4.12 -4.85 -7.75
CA VAL A 99 4.16 -3.38 -7.74
C VAL A 99 5.09 -2.89 -6.63
N ARG A 100 5.00 -3.49 -5.44
CA ARG A 100 5.82 -3.14 -4.29
C ARG A 100 7.29 -3.49 -4.50
N ALA A 101 7.58 -4.64 -5.10
CA ALA A 101 8.95 -5.03 -5.46
C ALA A 101 9.56 -4.04 -6.46
N SER A 102 8.83 -3.66 -7.51
CA SER A 102 9.30 -2.70 -8.51
C SER A 102 9.52 -1.29 -7.95
N SER A 103 8.67 -0.84 -7.04
CA SER A 103 8.87 0.44 -6.36
C SER A 103 10.04 0.38 -5.39
N GLY A 104 10.19 -0.72 -4.64
CA GLY A 104 11.31 -0.95 -3.73
C GLY A 104 12.68 -0.98 -4.43
N GLU A 105 12.74 -1.51 -5.67
CA GLU A 105 13.93 -1.43 -6.50
C GLU A 105 14.23 0.02 -6.89
N LEU A 106 13.23 0.77 -7.37
CA LEU A 106 13.38 2.17 -7.76
C LEU A 106 13.93 3.04 -6.62
N LEU A 107 13.48 2.82 -5.37
CA LEU A 107 13.91 3.60 -4.21
C LEU A 107 15.43 3.51 -3.96
N GLU A 108 16.11 2.43 -4.38
CA GLU A 108 17.56 2.29 -4.22
C GLU A 108 18.37 3.16 -5.18
N HIS A 109 17.75 3.65 -6.25
CA HIS A 109 18.39 4.44 -7.28
C HIS A 109 18.16 5.96 -7.12
N LEU A 110 17.40 6.37 -6.08
CA LEU A 110 17.07 7.77 -5.87
C LEU A 110 18.28 8.56 -5.33
N SER A 111 18.54 9.72 -5.94
CA SER A 111 19.49 10.72 -5.44
C SER A 111 18.90 11.50 -4.26
N GLU A 112 19.74 12.27 -3.54
CA GLU A 112 19.27 13.14 -2.46
C GLU A 112 18.26 14.19 -2.94
N ASP A 113 18.41 14.68 -4.17
CA ASP A 113 17.49 15.66 -4.74
C ASP A 113 16.13 15.04 -5.04
N ASP A 114 16.08 13.76 -5.46
CA ASP A 114 14.83 13.05 -5.74
C ASP A 114 13.94 12.93 -4.50
N TRP A 115 14.53 12.74 -3.31
CA TRP A 115 13.77 12.64 -2.06
C TRP A 115 13.01 13.91 -1.70
N SER A 116 13.50 15.08 -2.13
CA SER A 116 12.88 16.37 -1.88
C SER A 116 11.77 16.72 -2.89
N ARG A 117 11.67 15.99 -4.01
CA ARG A 117 10.64 16.21 -5.03
C ARG A 117 9.25 16.07 -4.45
N ALA A 118 8.36 16.96 -4.86
CA ALA A 118 7.01 17.02 -4.32
C ALA A 118 6.00 17.45 -5.40
N GLY A 119 4.76 17.07 -5.17
CA GLY A 119 3.60 17.49 -5.94
C GLY A 119 2.47 17.97 -5.04
N THR A 120 1.27 18.04 -5.58
CA THR A 120 0.05 18.41 -4.85
C THR A 120 -0.93 17.25 -4.90
N HIS A 121 -1.28 16.72 -3.73
CA HIS A 121 -2.35 15.73 -3.58
C HIS A 121 -3.69 16.44 -3.37
N SER A 122 -4.75 15.94 -4.00
CA SER A 122 -6.08 16.59 -3.98
C SER A 122 -6.68 16.77 -2.59
N GLU A 123 -6.29 15.92 -1.63
CA GLU A 123 -6.84 15.92 -0.26
C GLU A 123 -5.87 16.46 0.77
N SER A 124 -4.57 16.12 0.68
CA SER A 124 -3.56 16.45 1.70
C SER A 124 -2.66 17.65 1.34
N GLY A 125 -2.79 18.21 0.13
CA GLY A 125 -1.96 19.32 -0.32
C GLY A 125 -0.56 18.88 -0.72
N ARG A 126 0.49 19.58 -0.22
CA ARG A 126 1.88 19.22 -0.55
C ARG A 126 2.19 17.77 -0.15
N TYR A 127 2.79 17.03 -1.08
CA TYR A 127 3.08 15.61 -0.92
C TYR A 127 4.43 15.29 -1.59
N SER A 128 5.41 14.90 -0.82
CA SER A 128 6.77 14.63 -1.28
C SER A 128 7.05 13.13 -1.43
N VAL A 129 8.19 12.79 -2.02
CA VAL A 129 8.68 11.40 -2.07
C VAL A 129 8.93 10.85 -0.66
N GLU A 130 9.41 11.68 0.28
CA GLU A 130 9.56 11.28 1.69
C GLU A 130 8.21 11.02 2.39
N ASP A 131 7.18 11.83 2.10
CA ASP A 131 5.82 11.59 2.61
C ASP A 131 5.27 10.28 2.05
N TRP A 132 5.46 10.02 0.74
CA TRP A 132 5.10 8.78 0.10
C TRP A 132 5.74 7.57 0.81
N LEU A 133 7.06 7.60 1.03
CA LEU A 133 7.76 6.50 1.69
C LEU A 133 7.24 6.27 3.12
N THR A 134 7.03 7.33 3.88
CA THR A 134 6.54 7.26 5.27
C THR A 134 5.17 6.56 5.33
N ILE A 135 4.25 6.99 4.47
CA ILE A 135 2.88 6.43 4.43
C ILE A 135 2.92 4.95 4.01
N TYR A 136 3.59 4.62 2.91
CA TYR A 136 3.54 3.27 2.37
C TYR A 136 4.45 2.27 3.08
N ALA A 137 5.44 2.73 3.85
CA ALA A 137 6.21 1.87 4.74
C ALA A 137 5.31 1.26 5.84
N ASP A 138 4.41 2.06 6.40
CA ASP A 138 3.53 1.65 7.49
C ASP A 138 2.25 0.93 7.01
N HIS A 139 1.78 1.26 5.81
CA HIS A 139 0.49 0.86 5.27
C HIS A 139 0.28 -0.67 5.24
N ALA A 140 1.26 -1.41 4.72
CA ALA A 140 1.14 -2.86 4.60
C ALA A 140 1.14 -3.59 5.97
N GLU A 141 1.91 -3.12 6.94
CA GLU A 141 1.92 -3.69 8.29
C GLU A 141 0.61 -3.42 9.02
N ALA A 142 0.09 -2.19 8.91
CA ALA A 142 -1.20 -1.84 9.50
C ALA A 142 -2.34 -2.74 8.97
N HIS A 143 -2.31 -3.03 7.67
CA HIS A 143 -3.28 -3.93 7.04
C HIS A 143 -3.01 -5.41 7.33
N ALA A 144 -1.77 -5.86 7.53
CA ALA A 144 -1.47 -7.20 8.02
C ALA A 144 -2.05 -7.42 9.42
N ASP A 145 -1.94 -6.43 10.30
CA ASP A 145 -2.59 -6.46 11.61
C ASP A 145 -4.13 -6.48 11.51
N GLN A 146 -4.69 -5.73 10.56
CA GLN A 146 -6.15 -5.74 10.31
C GLN A 146 -6.62 -7.13 9.85
N ILE A 147 -5.91 -7.77 8.91
CA ILE A 147 -6.16 -9.15 8.46
C ILE A 147 -6.12 -10.11 9.65
N THR A 148 -5.09 -10.03 10.48
CA THR A 148 -4.93 -10.89 11.65
C THR A 148 -6.10 -10.74 12.63
N ARG A 149 -6.54 -9.51 12.89
CA ARG A 149 -7.70 -9.24 13.76
C ARG A 149 -9.01 -9.75 13.17
N ALA A 150 -9.21 -9.60 11.85
CA ALA A 150 -10.41 -10.11 11.17
C ALA A 150 -10.52 -11.63 11.29
N ARG A 151 -9.42 -12.35 11.05
CA ARG A 151 -9.37 -13.80 11.13
C ARG A 151 -9.55 -14.37 12.54
N ALA A 152 -9.10 -13.64 13.56
CA ALA A 152 -9.22 -14.07 14.97
C ALA A 152 -10.66 -13.99 15.51
N ARG A 153 -11.61 -13.43 14.77
CA ARG A 153 -13.01 -13.36 15.20
C ARG A 153 -13.70 -14.73 15.08
N PRO A 154 -14.61 -15.04 16.02
CA PRO A 154 -15.39 -16.29 15.98
C PRO A 154 -16.39 -16.29 14.81
#